data_1c0e2b6cb1f31b919351f535ddd65522
#
_entry.id   1c0e2b6cb1f31b919351f535ddd65522
#
_cell.length_a   1.000
_cell.length_b   1.000
_cell.length_c   1.000
_cell.angle_alpha   90.00
_cell.angle_beta   90.00
_cell.angle_gamma   90.00
#
_symmetry.space_group_name_H-M   'P 1'
#
loop_
_entity.id
_entity.type
_entity.pdbx_description
1 polymer ?
#
loop_
_entity_poly.entity_id
_entity_poly.type
_entity_poly.pdbx_seq_one_letter_code
_entity_poly.pdbx_strand_id
1 'polypeptide(L)'
;MIPALLLIVSFLVVGFGQPHISPLLSLLASSCGFALFWMALFKISGKKSRFIYAAVWFFAVQLVQLSWLASPTYQGSYIYFVYLGLSAWLGVQFGILPLFLPKKAPIPFLRILGIAALWTLMEWSRLRILCGFAWNPVGLSMTGFPLGGQLAAVVGVFGLSFFVMVVNLLGVNFFQTRRKKAFAGYGGFLVFPYLFGAAHIGYHDRQQSRWEPYHVALVQTALLPDEKQPFSGKEERYVHPFIQWYQVLNHIKEHASKDLDLIVLPEYALPFSSHATVYPLNQIKEVLGDELGDLDLLLNEKLAEKREGKWFVSNALLIQALANRYGAEVVVGLDGKEGKKNFNAAFHFIPKGKEILRYEKRILLPLAEYLPFTFLKPLVARYGILDFFTHGKEAKITKGKYPMSLSVCYEECFPHIMREGRQKGAQLFVNVTNDGWYPYSRLPEQHFIHGRMRAIENGVPLLRACNTGVTAGVDSLGRTIARFENSEGNFELEKGALYIPLNLYSFSTLYTFWGDVLILILSLGSLVFLRERKENPLDEKRSLT
;
A
#
# COMPACT_ATOMS: atom_id res chain seq x y z
N MET A 1 -4.24 35.39 -18.60
CA MET A 1 -4.31 35.33 -17.12
C MET A 1 -5.16 34.16 -16.61
N ILE A 2 -6.45 34.06 -16.93
CA ILE A 2 -7.36 33.00 -16.43
C ILE A 2 -6.88 31.56 -16.65
N PRO A 3 -6.37 31.15 -17.85
CA PRO A 3 -5.90 29.78 -18.05
C PRO A 3 -4.70 29.39 -17.16
N ALA A 4 -3.75 30.30 -16.99
CA ALA A 4 -2.57 30.07 -16.14
C ALA A 4 -2.98 29.90 -14.66
N LEU A 5 -3.89 30.73 -14.17
CA LEU A 5 -4.42 30.62 -12.81
C LEU A 5 -5.12 29.27 -12.59
N LEU A 6 -5.93 28.81 -13.54
CA LEU A 6 -6.59 27.50 -13.46
C LEU A 6 -5.59 26.35 -13.42
N LEU A 7 -4.50 26.40 -14.21
CA LEU A 7 -3.43 25.42 -14.17
C LEU A 7 -2.71 25.39 -12.82
N ILE A 8 -2.39 26.56 -12.25
CA ILE A 8 -1.72 26.66 -10.95
C ILE A 8 -2.63 26.13 -9.83
N VAL A 9 -3.87 26.60 -9.76
CA VAL A 9 -4.81 26.16 -8.71
C VAL A 9 -5.06 24.65 -8.83
N SER A 10 -5.30 24.15 -10.03
CA SER A 10 -5.46 22.73 -10.30
C SER A 10 -4.22 21.92 -9.89
N PHE A 11 -3.02 22.41 -10.19
CA PHE A 11 -1.76 21.78 -9.77
C PHE A 11 -1.66 21.70 -8.24
N LEU A 12 -1.93 22.78 -7.53
CA LEU A 12 -1.89 22.81 -6.07
C LEU A 12 -2.93 21.84 -5.47
N VAL A 13 -4.15 21.87 -5.99
CA VAL A 13 -5.22 20.98 -5.49
C VAL A 13 -4.91 19.52 -5.75
N VAL A 14 -4.48 19.15 -6.96
CA VAL A 14 -4.25 17.75 -7.31
C VAL A 14 -2.90 17.24 -6.80
N GLY A 15 -1.84 18.04 -6.89
CA GLY A 15 -0.49 17.66 -6.43
C GLY A 15 -0.45 17.42 -4.91
N PHE A 16 -1.14 18.26 -4.14
CA PHE A 16 -1.23 18.15 -2.68
C PHE A 16 -2.55 17.53 -2.20
N GLY A 17 -3.41 17.10 -3.11
CA GLY A 17 -4.73 16.51 -2.84
C GLY A 17 -4.66 15.03 -2.44
N GLN A 18 -3.67 14.65 -1.65
CA GLN A 18 -3.56 13.31 -1.08
C GLN A 18 -4.14 13.28 0.33
N PRO A 19 -4.82 12.19 0.73
CA PRO A 19 -5.53 12.12 2.02
C PRO A 19 -4.66 12.40 3.25
N HIS A 20 -3.40 11.97 3.22
CA HIS A 20 -2.44 12.18 4.33
C HIS A 20 -1.94 13.63 4.45
N ILE A 21 -2.02 14.43 3.38
CA ILE A 21 -1.64 15.85 3.41
C ILE A 21 -2.80 16.69 3.90
N SER A 22 -3.97 16.52 3.30
CA SER A 22 -5.18 17.26 3.64
C SER A 22 -6.42 16.53 3.13
N PRO A 23 -7.33 16.10 4.02
CA PRO A 23 -8.62 15.54 3.61
C PRO A 23 -9.43 16.49 2.74
N LEU A 24 -9.37 17.82 3.01
CA LEU A 24 -10.08 18.82 2.22
C LEU A 24 -9.51 18.95 0.81
N LEU A 25 -8.18 19.02 0.66
CA LEU A 25 -7.56 19.07 -0.67
C LEU A 25 -7.80 17.77 -1.44
N SER A 26 -7.84 16.63 -0.75
CA SER A 26 -8.18 15.33 -1.34
C SER A 26 -9.62 15.31 -1.88
N LEU A 27 -10.57 15.85 -1.12
CA LEU A 27 -11.96 16.05 -1.55
C LEU A 27 -12.03 16.97 -2.77
N LEU A 28 -11.32 18.09 -2.77
CA LEU A 28 -11.28 19.02 -3.89
C LEU A 28 -10.62 18.38 -5.12
N ALA A 29 -9.56 17.58 -4.96
CA ALA A 29 -8.92 16.86 -6.06
C ALA A 29 -9.89 15.87 -6.72
N SER A 30 -10.58 15.05 -5.91
CA SER A 30 -11.55 14.08 -6.41
C SER A 30 -12.80 14.71 -7.03
N SER A 31 -13.21 15.90 -6.58
CA SER A 31 -14.44 16.56 -7.03
C SER A 31 -14.24 17.53 -8.20
N CYS A 32 -13.26 18.42 -8.15
CA CYS A 32 -13.09 19.49 -9.14
C CYS A 32 -11.64 19.82 -9.53
N GLY A 33 -10.63 19.27 -8.87
CA GLY A 33 -9.22 19.60 -9.13
C GLY A 33 -8.80 19.34 -10.58
N PHE A 34 -9.14 18.18 -11.13
CA PHE A 34 -8.91 17.87 -12.54
C PHE A 34 -9.85 18.65 -13.47
N ALA A 35 -11.06 19.02 -13.02
CA ALA A 35 -11.97 19.84 -13.84
C ALA A 35 -11.36 21.21 -14.14
N LEU A 36 -10.70 21.84 -13.18
CA LEU A 36 -9.99 23.12 -13.38
C LEU A 36 -8.88 22.97 -14.43
N PHE A 37 -8.13 21.89 -14.39
CA PHE A 37 -7.12 21.57 -15.38
C PHE A 37 -7.74 21.41 -16.79
N TRP A 38 -8.79 20.61 -16.93
CA TRP A 38 -9.47 20.40 -18.20
C TRP A 38 -10.04 21.70 -18.77
N MET A 39 -10.59 22.56 -17.93
CA MET A 39 -11.10 23.88 -18.33
C MET A 39 -9.99 24.76 -18.90
N ALA A 40 -8.78 24.73 -18.32
CA ALA A 40 -7.64 25.46 -18.88
C ALA A 40 -7.25 24.92 -20.26
N LEU A 41 -7.25 23.57 -20.43
CA LEU A 41 -6.91 22.92 -21.70
C LEU A 41 -7.86 23.26 -22.84
N PHE A 42 -9.14 23.54 -22.58
CA PHE A 42 -10.08 24.01 -23.62
C PHE A 42 -9.69 25.36 -24.23
N LYS A 43 -8.84 26.15 -23.56
CA LYS A 43 -8.29 27.39 -24.08
C LYS A 43 -7.02 27.20 -24.92
N ILE A 44 -6.48 26.00 -24.97
CA ILE A 44 -5.25 25.65 -25.71
C ILE A 44 -5.64 25.04 -27.07
N SER A 45 -5.12 25.64 -28.14
CA SER A 45 -5.34 25.18 -29.52
C SER A 45 -4.39 24.02 -29.87
N GLY A 46 -4.88 23.08 -30.67
CA GLY A 46 -4.09 21.97 -31.23
C GLY A 46 -3.92 20.77 -30.31
N LYS A 47 -4.11 19.56 -30.86
CA LYS A 47 -4.00 18.30 -30.13
C LYS A 47 -2.59 18.10 -29.52
N LYS A 48 -1.52 18.44 -30.28
CA LYS A 48 -0.12 18.31 -29.83
C LYS A 48 0.16 19.20 -28.61
N SER A 49 -0.29 20.46 -28.64
CA SER A 49 -0.11 21.37 -27.51
C SER A 49 -0.86 20.87 -26.27
N ARG A 50 -2.11 20.43 -26.42
CA ARG A 50 -2.88 19.85 -25.31
C ARG A 50 -2.19 18.64 -24.69
N PHE A 51 -1.62 17.75 -25.51
CA PHE A 51 -0.83 16.61 -25.03
C PHE A 51 0.36 17.09 -24.20
N ILE A 52 1.17 18.02 -24.72
CA ILE A 52 2.38 18.50 -24.02
C ILE A 52 2.01 19.16 -22.69
N TYR A 53 1.04 20.08 -22.70
CA TYR A 53 0.61 20.74 -21.47
C TYR A 53 0.10 19.75 -20.42
N ALA A 54 -0.65 18.73 -20.83
CA ALA A 54 -1.14 17.71 -19.91
C ALA A 54 -0.03 16.81 -19.39
N ALA A 55 0.90 16.40 -20.26
CA ALA A 55 2.03 15.58 -19.86
C ALA A 55 2.95 16.33 -18.87
N VAL A 56 3.27 17.60 -19.14
CA VAL A 56 4.11 18.42 -18.26
C VAL A 56 3.39 18.73 -16.93
N TRP A 57 2.10 19.07 -16.99
CA TRP A 57 1.33 19.33 -15.80
C TRP A 57 1.26 18.10 -14.88
N PHE A 58 0.95 16.92 -15.43
CA PHE A 58 0.85 15.71 -14.61
C PHE A 58 2.23 15.21 -14.18
N PHE A 59 3.27 15.39 -14.97
CA PHE A 59 4.66 15.20 -14.55
C PHE A 59 4.96 16.03 -13.29
N ALA A 60 4.62 17.33 -13.29
CA ALA A 60 4.81 18.17 -12.11
C ALA A 60 3.99 17.70 -10.90
N VAL A 61 2.73 17.25 -11.11
CA VAL A 61 1.91 16.62 -10.06
C VAL A 61 2.64 15.40 -9.48
N GLN A 62 3.20 14.54 -10.33
CA GLN A 62 3.90 13.34 -9.88
C GLN A 62 5.22 13.66 -9.17
N LEU A 63 5.91 14.72 -9.53
CA LEU A 63 7.09 15.19 -8.76
C LEU A 63 6.71 15.53 -7.31
N VAL A 64 5.53 16.07 -7.05
CA VAL A 64 5.05 16.29 -5.69
C VAL A 64 4.64 14.98 -5.02
N GLN A 65 3.85 14.16 -5.70
CA GLN A 65 3.26 12.96 -5.11
C GLN A 65 4.28 11.84 -4.87
N LEU A 66 5.30 11.72 -5.71
CA LEU A 66 6.38 10.73 -5.60
C LEU A 66 7.67 11.30 -4.99
N SER A 67 7.61 12.48 -4.35
CA SER A 67 8.79 13.16 -3.77
C SER A 67 9.56 12.30 -2.75
N TRP A 68 8.91 11.30 -2.15
CA TRP A 68 9.55 10.34 -1.27
C TRP A 68 10.63 9.49 -1.96
N LEU A 69 10.53 9.26 -3.28
CA LEU A 69 11.58 8.59 -4.06
C LEU A 69 12.88 9.41 -4.15
N ALA A 70 12.80 10.73 -3.98
CA ALA A 70 13.98 11.61 -4.05
C ALA A 70 14.83 11.53 -2.77
N SER A 71 15.08 10.33 -2.25
CA SER A 71 15.90 10.07 -1.06
C SER A 71 17.09 9.17 -1.43
N PRO A 72 18.32 9.73 -1.58
CA PRO A 72 19.51 8.95 -1.93
C PRO A 72 20.18 8.27 -0.74
N THR A 73 19.69 8.45 0.48
CA THR A 73 20.37 8.06 1.74
C THR A 73 20.82 6.60 1.76
N TYR A 74 19.96 5.69 1.31
CA TYR A 74 20.25 4.24 1.22
C TYR A 74 20.21 3.72 -0.22
N GLN A 75 19.64 4.49 -1.15
CA GLN A 75 19.44 4.08 -2.55
C GLN A 75 20.59 4.52 -3.46
N GLY A 76 21.33 5.57 -3.08
CA GLY A 76 22.31 6.21 -3.94
C GLY A 76 21.67 7.15 -4.98
N SER A 77 22.53 7.87 -5.72
CA SER A 77 22.11 8.95 -6.62
C SER A 77 21.30 8.49 -7.83
N TYR A 78 21.33 7.19 -8.20
CA TYR A 78 20.55 6.68 -9.32
C TYR A 78 19.03 6.79 -9.09
N ILE A 79 18.58 6.90 -7.84
CA ILE A 79 17.17 7.00 -7.50
C ILE A 79 16.50 8.25 -8.10
N TYR A 80 17.27 9.33 -8.31
CA TYR A 80 16.76 10.52 -8.99
C TYR A 80 16.35 10.25 -10.44
N PHE A 81 17.08 9.37 -11.15
CA PHE A 81 16.71 8.96 -12.51
C PHE A 81 15.44 8.12 -12.50
N VAL A 82 15.28 7.23 -11.52
CA VAL A 82 14.04 6.45 -11.33
C VAL A 82 12.87 7.39 -11.05
N TYR A 83 13.02 8.33 -10.12
CA TYR A 83 12.01 9.31 -9.76
C TYR A 83 11.55 10.17 -10.95
N LEU A 84 12.50 10.74 -11.69
CA LEU A 84 12.21 11.58 -12.85
C LEU A 84 11.61 10.76 -14.01
N GLY A 85 12.18 9.60 -14.29
CA GLY A 85 11.69 8.71 -15.35
C GLY A 85 10.29 8.20 -15.09
N LEU A 86 9.99 7.78 -13.85
CA LEU A 86 8.66 7.33 -13.45
C LEU A 86 7.64 8.47 -13.52
N SER A 87 7.99 9.65 -13.02
CA SER A 87 7.13 10.83 -13.08
C SER A 87 6.84 11.24 -14.54
N ALA A 88 7.86 11.19 -15.41
CA ALA A 88 7.70 11.48 -16.83
C ALA A 88 6.80 10.46 -17.54
N TRP A 89 6.99 9.17 -17.27
CA TRP A 89 6.13 8.10 -17.81
C TRP A 89 4.66 8.30 -17.44
N LEU A 90 4.36 8.62 -16.17
CA LEU A 90 3.01 8.91 -15.71
C LEU A 90 2.45 10.19 -16.37
N GLY A 91 3.30 11.21 -16.54
CA GLY A 91 2.96 12.43 -17.27
C GLY A 91 2.54 12.15 -18.71
N VAL A 92 3.32 11.34 -19.43
CA VAL A 92 3.01 10.93 -20.81
C VAL A 92 1.68 10.18 -20.89
N GLN A 93 1.42 9.24 -19.99
CA GLN A 93 0.13 8.54 -19.93
C GLN A 93 -1.05 9.51 -19.79
N PHE A 94 -0.96 10.48 -18.88
CA PHE A 94 -2.00 11.47 -18.69
C PHE A 94 -2.15 12.38 -19.90
N GLY A 95 -1.03 12.71 -20.58
CA GLY A 95 -0.99 13.51 -21.82
C GLY A 95 -1.79 12.91 -22.97
N ILE A 96 -2.05 11.60 -22.98
CA ILE A 96 -2.85 10.93 -24.03
C ILE A 96 -4.34 11.30 -23.93
N LEU A 97 -4.88 11.56 -22.73
CA LEU A 97 -6.31 11.80 -22.51
C LEU A 97 -6.87 12.99 -23.29
N PRO A 98 -6.18 14.17 -23.36
CA PRO A 98 -6.66 15.32 -24.10
C PRO A 98 -6.82 15.10 -25.60
N LEU A 99 -6.18 14.09 -26.18
CA LEU A 99 -6.33 13.77 -27.61
C LEU A 99 -7.77 13.38 -27.96
N PHE A 100 -8.53 12.92 -26.96
CA PHE A 100 -9.92 12.49 -27.09
C PHE A 100 -10.94 13.53 -26.61
N LEU A 101 -10.49 14.71 -26.14
CA LEU A 101 -11.39 15.81 -25.80
C LEU A 101 -11.98 16.43 -27.08
N PRO A 102 -13.26 16.83 -27.07
CA PRO A 102 -13.84 17.60 -28.16
C PRO A 102 -13.20 18.99 -28.25
N LYS A 103 -13.41 19.67 -29.38
CA LYS A 103 -12.89 21.04 -29.59
C LYS A 103 -13.48 22.04 -28.58
N LYS A 104 -14.76 21.87 -28.23
CA LYS A 104 -15.53 22.74 -27.32
C LYS A 104 -16.36 21.92 -26.34
N ALA A 105 -16.66 22.48 -25.17
CA ALA A 105 -17.65 21.95 -24.25
C ALA A 105 -19.09 22.24 -24.75
N PRO A 106 -20.09 21.46 -24.33
CA PRO A 106 -20.01 20.36 -23.38
C PRO A 106 -19.41 19.08 -23.97
N ILE A 107 -18.74 18.31 -23.11
CA ILE A 107 -18.25 16.97 -23.46
C ILE A 107 -19.44 16.01 -23.45
N PRO A 108 -19.71 15.26 -24.55
CA PRO A 108 -20.75 14.26 -24.57
C PRO A 108 -20.57 13.21 -23.47
N PHE A 109 -21.63 12.79 -22.79
CA PHE A 109 -21.55 11.87 -21.63
C PHE A 109 -20.82 10.56 -21.96
N LEU A 110 -21.15 9.94 -23.10
CA LEU A 110 -20.46 8.71 -23.52
C LEU A 110 -18.94 8.92 -23.74
N ARG A 111 -18.55 10.10 -24.24
CA ARG A 111 -17.12 10.44 -24.38
C ARG A 111 -16.45 10.65 -23.03
N ILE A 112 -17.18 11.17 -22.02
CA ILE A 112 -16.68 11.23 -20.62
C ILE A 112 -16.36 9.83 -20.13
N LEU A 113 -17.28 8.87 -20.33
CA LEU A 113 -17.07 7.46 -19.95
C LEU A 113 -15.83 6.87 -20.67
N GLY A 114 -15.68 7.13 -21.97
CA GLY A 114 -14.52 6.67 -22.73
C GLY A 114 -13.18 7.22 -22.24
N ILE A 115 -13.10 8.51 -21.90
CA ILE A 115 -11.87 9.14 -21.38
C ILE A 115 -11.56 8.59 -19.97
N ALA A 116 -12.55 8.47 -19.11
CA ALA A 116 -12.39 7.89 -17.78
C ALA A 116 -11.92 6.42 -17.87
N ALA A 117 -12.51 5.64 -18.78
CA ALA A 117 -12.14 4.26 -19.06
C ALA A 117 -10.68 4.13 -19.52
N LEU A 118 -10.25 4.99 -20.45
CA LEU A 118 -8.88 4.99 -20.95
C LEU A 118 -7.88 5.23 -19.80
N TRP A 119 -8.15 6.20 -18.92
CA TRP A 119 -7.32 6.45 -17.75
C TRP A 119 -7.27 5.23 -16.81
N THR A 120 -8.43 4.66 -16.49
CA THR A 120 -8.53 3.49 -15.61
C THR A 120 -7.72 2.30 -16.14
N LEU A 121 -7.81 2.03 -17.43
CA LEU A 121 -7.02 0.97 -18.08
C LEU A 121 -5.52 1.26 -18.03
N MET A 122 -5.12 2.53 -18.20
CA MET A 122 -3.71 2.93 -18.05
C MET A 122 -3.22 2.73 -16.61
N GLU A 123 -3.98 3.13 -15.59
CA GLU A 123 -3.62 2.88 -14.19
C GLU A 123 -3.52 1.38 -13.91
N TRP A 124 -4.51 0.60 -14.32
CA TRP A 124 -4.51 -0.84 -14.11
C TRP A 124 -3.35 -1.55 -14.83
N SER A 125 -3.00 -1.11 -16.04
CA SER A 125 -1.90 -1.70 -16.81
C SER A 125 -0.55 -1.60 -16.10
N ARG A 126 -0.37 -0.59 -15.25
CA ARG A 126 0.85 -0.38 -14.45
C ARG A 126 1.15 -1.55 -13.53
N LEU A 127 0.14 -2.32 -13.09
CA LEU A 127 0.32 -3.53 -12.28
C LEU A 127 1.10 -4.64 -12.98
N ARG A 128 1.27 -4.56 -14.31
CA ARG A 128 1.88 -5.60 -15.15
C ARG A 128 3.25 -5.21 -15.71
N ILE A 129 3.76 -4.04 -15.38
CA ILE A 129 5.04 -3.52 -15.89
C ILE A 129 6.11 -3.73 -14.83
N LEU A 130 7.17 -4.50 -15.14
CA LEU A 130 8.22 -4.93 -14.20
C LEU A 130 7.61 -5.66 -12.99
N CYS A 131 7.86 -5.15 -11.77
CA CYS A 131 7.21 -5.67 -10.55
C CYS A 131 5.75 -5.23 -10.39
N GLY A 132 5.29 -4.32 -11.24
CA GLY A 132 4.07 -3.57 -11.06
C GLY A 132 4.30 -2.24 -10.33
N PHE A 133 3.51 -1.22 -10.71
CA PHE A 133 3.47 0.08 -10.06
C PHE A 133 2.04 0.41 -9.66
N ALA A 134 1.70 0.07 -8.42
CA ALA A 134 0.35 0.26 -7.86
C ALA A 134 0.20 1.59 -7.10
N TRP A 135 1.24 2.44 -7.08
CA TRP A 135 1.27 3.66 -6.28
C TRP A 135 0.41 4.77 -6.88
N ASN A 136 -0.26 5.52 -6.02
CA ASN A 136 -1.06 6.71 -6.32
C ASN A 136 -2.12 6.54 -7.43
N PRO A 137 -2.98 5.50 -7.45
CA PRO A 137 -4.17 5.57 -8.29
C PRO A 137 -5.03 6.76 -7.84
N VAL A 138 -5.58 7.48 -8.81
CA VAL A 138 -6.36 8.71 -8.56
C VAL A 138 -7.54 8.47 -7.61
N GLY A 139 -8.10 7.26 -7.63
CA GLY A 139 -9.19 6.84 -6.74
C GLY A 139 -8.88 6.95 -5.25
N LEU A 140 -7.61 6.88 -4.84
CA LEU A 140 -7.23 7.09 -3.44
C LEU A 140 -7.59 8.48 -2.92
N SER A 141 -7.72 9.49 -3.78
CA SER A 141 -8.16 10.82 -3.37
C SER A 141 -9.57 10.84 -2.75
N MET A 142 -10.38 9.80 -2.95
CA MET A 142 -11.69 9.68 -2.30
C MET A 142 -11.61 9.22 -0.84
N THR A 143 -10.46 8.77 -0.36
CA THR A 143 -10.30 8.22 1.00
C THR A 143 -9.95 9.28 2.06
N GLY A 144 -9.88 10.55 1.69
CA GLY A 144 -9.67 11.65 2.64
C GLY A 144 -10.76 11.72 3.72
N PHE A 145 -11.98 11.27 3.38
CA PHE A 145 -13.06 11.05 4.32
C PHE A 145 -13.52 9.59 4.28
N PRO A 146 -13.85 8.96 5.42
CA PRO A 146 -14.20 7.54 5.48
C PRO A 146 -15.33 7.12 4.53
N LEU A 147 -16.30 8.01 4.30
CA LEU A 147 -17.46 7.73 3.43
C LEU A 147 -17.08 7.55 1.96
N GLY A 148 -16.14 8.40 1.45
CA GLY A 148 -15.83 8.45 0.02
C GLY A 148 -15.21 7.16 -0.53
N GLY A 149 -14.39 6.49 0.27
CA GLY A 149 -13.70 5.25 -0.12
C GLY A 149 -14.59 3.99 -0.15
N GLN A 150 -15.77 4.00 0.50
CA GLN A 150 -16.59 2.79 0.70
C GLN A 150 -17.06 2.13 -0.61
N LEU A 151 -17.24 2.91 -1.67
CA LEU A 151 -17.63 2.37 -2.98
C LEU A 151 -16.58 1.38 -3.54
N ALA A 152 -15.35 1.39 -3.03
CA ALA A 152 -14.32 0.40 -3.37
C ALA A 152 -14.70 -1.04 -2.99
N ALA A 153 -15.58 -1.24 -2.00
CA ALA A 153 -16.15 -2.54 -1.69
C ALA A 153 -16.97 -3.16 -2.88
N VAL A 154 -17.31 -2.33 -3.86
CA VAL A 154 -18.02 -2.74 -5.08
C VAL A 154 -17.10 -2.77 -6.28
N VAL A 155 -16.35 -1.69 -6.53
CA VAL A 155 -15.63 -1.46 -7.80
C VAL A 155 -14.10 -1.42 -7.66
N GLY A 156 -13.56 -1.54 -6.45
CA GLY A 156 -12.13 -1.43 -6.16
C GLY A 156 -11.56 -0.02 -6.38
N VAL A 157 -10.28 0.15 -6.11
CA VAL A 157 -9.58 1.44 -6.25
C VAL A 157 -9.58 1.96 -7.69
N PHE A 158 -9.49 1.08 -8.69
CA PHE A 158 -9.53 1.48 -10.10
C PHE A 158 -10.93 1.92 -10.53
N GLY A 159 -11.98 1.36 -9.94
CA GLY A 159 -13.33 1.86 -10.11
C GLY A 159 -13.54 3.24 -9.47
N LEU A 160 -12.90 3.51 -8.33
CA LEU A 160 -12.87 4.87 -7.77
C LEU A 160 -12.12 5.83 -8.70
N SER A 161 -11.01 5.41 -9.33
CA SER A 161 -10.30 6.25 -10.31
C SER A 161 -11.17 6.59 -11.51
N PHE A 162 -11.90 5.60 -12.04
CA PHE A 162 -12.90 5.84 -13.10
C PHE A 162 -13.92 6.88 -12.65
N PHE A 163 -14.43 6.74 -11.44
CA PHE A 163 -15.44 7.60 -10.88
C PHE A 163 -14.95 9.05 -10.70
N VAL A 164 -13.74 9.25 -10.15
CA VAL A 164 -13.12 10.58 -10.02
C VAL A 164 -12.98 11.27 -11.38
N MET A 165 -12.56 10.54 -12.41
CA MET A 165 -12.42 11.10 -13.76
C MET A 165 -13.79 11.48 -14.35
N VAL A 166 -14.83 10.67 -14.16
CA VAL A 166 -16.20 10.98 -14.59
C VAL A 166 -16.70 12.24 -13.89
N VAL A 167 -16.58 12.34 -12.56
CA VAL A 167 -17.03 13.51 -11.78
C VAL A 167 -16.34 14.79 -12.27
N ASN A 168 -15.02 14.76 -12.43
CA ASN A 168 -14.26 15.93 -12.87
C ASN A 168 -14.64 16.38 -14.29
N LEU A 169 -14.85 15.43 -15.23
CA LEU A 169 -15.27 15.78 -16.60
C LEU A 169 -16.73 16.28 -16.66
N LEU A 170 -17.63 15.77 -15.80
CA LEU A 170 -18.96 16.35 -15.61
C LEU A 170 -18.88 17.74 -15.00
N GLY A 171 -17.94 17.97 -14.07
CA GLY A 171 -17.64 19.28 -13.50
C GLY A 171 -17.27 20.30 -14.57
N VAL A 172 -16.46 19.93 -15.59
CA VAL A 172 -16.18 20.80 -16.75
C VAL A 172 -17.47 21.25 -17.42
N ASN A 173 -18.38 20.32 -17.70
CA ASN A 173 -19.65 20.63 -18.35
C ASN A 173 -20.49 21.59 -17.51
N PHE A 174 -20.56 21.39 -16.20
CA PHE A 174 -21.26 22.29 -15.30
C PHE A 174 -20.62 23.68 -15.23
N PHE A 175 -19.32 23.76 -14.96
CA PHE A 175 -18.64 25.04 -14.78
C PHE A 175 -18.62 25.90 -16.06
N GLN A 176 -18.58 25.28 -17.25
CA GLN A 176 -18.60 26.03 -18.52
C GLN A 176 -20.01 26.40 -19.00
N THR A 177 -21.00 25.54 -18.80
CA THR A 177 -22.33 25.77 -19.36
C THR A 177 -23.34 26.36 -18.37
N ARG A 178 -23.12 26.16 -17.07
CA ARG A 178 -24.04 26.57 -15.97
C ARG A 178 -25.47 26.05 -16.12
N ARG A 179 -25.69 25.01 -16.94
CA ARG A 179 -27.03 24.45 -17.19
C ARG A 179 -27.50 23.60 -16.02
N LYS A 180 -28.79 23.66 -15.66
CA LYS A 180 -29.40 22.88 -14.58
C LYS A 180 -29.18 21.36 -14.75
N LYS A 181 -29.31 20.84 -15.99
CA LYS A 181 -29.04 19.40 -16.28
C LYS A 181 -27.57 19.02 -16.01
N ALA A 182 -26.60 19.89 -16.35
CA ALA A 182 -25.19 19.65 -16.07
C ALA A 182 -24.91 19.71 -14.55
N PHE A 183 -25.55 20.62 -13.82
CA PHE A 183 -25.49 20.66 -12.36
C PHE A 183 -26.04 19.37 -11.73
N ALA A 184 -27.24 18.93 -12.15
CA ALA A 184 -27.85 17.71 -11.62
C ALA A 184 -26.96 16.46 -11.87
N GLY A 185 -26.40 16.34 -13.09
CA GLY A 185 -25.49 15.24 -13.41
C GLY A 185 -24.20 15.29 -12.56
N TYR A 186 -23.54 16.43 -12.51
CA TYR A 186 -22.33 16.60 -11.71
C TYR A 186 -22.59 16.37 -10.21
N GLY A 187 -23.62 17.03 -9.67
CA GLY A 187 -23.99 16.92 -8.25
C GLY A 187 -24.40 15.50 -7.85
N GLY A 188 -25.19 14.83 -8.69
CA GLY A 188 -25.62 13.46 -8.44
C GLY A 188 -24.43 12.48 -8.37
N PHE A 189 -23.51 12.55 -9.35
CA PHE A 189 -22.31 11.74 -9.33
C PHE A 189 -21.39 12.10 -8.16
N LEU A 190 -21.23 13.37 -7.83
CA LEU A 190 -20.40 13.82 -6.72
C LEU A 190 -20.91 13.30 -5.37
N VAL A 191 -22.21 13.34 -5.11
CA VAL A 191 -22.81 12.99 -3.82
C VAL A 191 -23.01 11.48 -3.64
N PHE A 192 -23.21 10.75 -4.73
CA PHE A 192 -23.54 9.32 -4.71
C PHE A 192 -22.58 8.46 -3.86
N PRO A 193 -21.23 8.54 -3.98
CA PRO A 193 -20.34 7.68 -3.18
C PRO A 193 -20.44 7.95 -1.68
N TYR A 194 -20.72 9.19 -1.29
CA TYR A 194 -20.86 9.56 0.12
C TYR A 194 -22.17 9.06 0.72
N LEU A 195 -23.27 9.10 -0.05
CA LEU A 195 -24.54 8.49 0.36
C LEU A 195 -24.41 6.97 0.45
N PHE A 196 -23.77 6.34 -0.54
CA PHE A 196 -23.46 4.91 -0.49
C PHE A 196 -22.61 4.59 0.75
N GLY A 197 -21.54 5.35 0.98
CA GLY A 197 -20.64 5.15 2.12
C GLY A 197 -21.35 5.30 3.47
N ALA A 198 -22.23 6.29 3.61
CA ALA A 198 -23.03 6.47 4.83
C ALA A 198 -23.96 5.27 5.09
N ALA A 199 -24.65 4.79 4.05
CA ALA A 199 -25.50 3.60 4.16
C ALA A 199 -24.68 2.34 4.46
N HIS A 200 -23.54 2.16 3.78
CA HIS A 200 -22.64 1.01 3.94
C HIS A 200 -22.06 0.96 5.36
N ILE A 201 -21.48 2.04 5.84
CA ILE A 201 -20.93 2.13 7.20
C ILE A 201 -22.05 1.93 8.23
N GLY A 202 -23.19 2.62 8.08
CA GLY A 202 -24.31 2.50 9.01
C GLY A 202 -24.90 1.08 9.08
N TYR A 203 -24.87 0.33 7.99
CA TYR A 203 -25.27 -1.07 7.98
C TYR A 203 -24.28 -1.95 8.75
N HIS A 204 -22.99 -1.85 8.45
CA HIS A 204 -21.97 -2.71 9.04
C HIS A 204 -21.67 -2.37 10.50
N ASP A 205 -21.77 -1.11 10.92
CA ASP A 205 -21.60 -0.72 12.32
C ASP A 205 -22.61 -1.43 13.25
N ARG A 206 -23.84 -1.66 12.79
CA ARG A 206 -24.85 -2.41 13.56
C ARG A 206 -24.51 -3.89 13.71
N GLN A 207 -23.64 -4.45 12.87
CA GLN A 207 -23.22 -5.85 12.93
C GLN A 207 -21.96 -6.06 13.78
N GLN A 208 -21.11 -5.04 13.92
CA GLN A 208 -19.82 -5.14 14.63
C GLN A 208 -19.97 -5.35 16.16
N SER A 209 -21.05 -4.90 16.76
CA SER A 209 -21.24 -4.88 18.22
C SER A 209 -21.30 -6.26 18.91
N ARG A 210 -21.17 -7.35 18.16
CA ARG A 210 -21.36 -8.74 18.63
C ARG A 210 -20.08 -9.55 18.78
N TRP A 211 -18.89 -8.94 18.50
CA TRP A 211 -17.62 -9.67 18.46
C TRP A 211 -16.79 -9.41 19.70
N GLU A 212 -16.24 -10.49 20.28
CA GLU A 212 -15.23 -10.37 21.32
C GLU A 212 -13.94 -9.78 20.77
N PRO A 213 -13.22 -8.97 21.55
CA PRO A 213 -11.96 -8.38 21.11
C PRO A 213 -10.87 -9.45 20.97
N TYR A 214 -10.08 -9.35 19.91
CA TYR A 214 -8.86 -10.10 19.68
C TYR A 214 -7.68 -9.23 20.10
N HIS A 215 -6.92 -9.68 21.10
CA HIS A 215 -5.90 -8.87 21.75
C HIS A 215 -4.57 -8.97 21.02
N VAL A 216 -4.12 -7.88 20.44
CA VAL A 216 -2.96 -7.86 19.56
C VAL A 216 -1.90 -6.89 20.07
N ALA A 217 -0.62 -7.29 20.01
CA ALA A 217 0.54 -6.42 20.16
C ALA A 217 1.27 -6.29 18.81
N LEU A 218 1.35 -5.07 18.29
CA LEU A 218 2.13 -4.74 17.08
C LEU A 218 3.42 -4.06 17.51
N VAL A 219 4.56 -4.65 17.21
CA VAL A 219 5.88 -4.12 17.58
C VAL A 219 6.44 -3.24 16.47
N GLN A 220 6.95 -2.08 16.86
CA GLN A 220 7.72 -1.17 16.01
C GLN A 220 9.15 -1.11 16.51
N THR A 221 10.10 -1.56 15.68
CA THR A 221 11.52 -1.67 16.05
C THR A 221 12.31 -0.40 15.78
N ALA A 222 11.86 0.43 14.85
CA ALA A 222 12.43 1.74 14.47
C ALA A 222 13.95 1.73 14.28
N LEU A 223 14.48 0.66 13.67
CA LEU A 223 15.90 0.55 13.34
C LEU A 223 16.11 0.87 11.85
N LEU A 224 16.95 1.84 11.57
CA LEU A 224 17.36 2.17 10.21
C LEU A 224 18.24 1.06 9.60
N PRO A 225 18.38 0.98 8.26
CA PRO A 225 19.17 -0.08 7.61
C PRO A 225 20.60 -0.21 8.15
N ASP A 226 21.25 0.91 8.42
CA ASP A 226 22.62 0.98 8.97
C ASP A 226 22.71 0.68 10.48
N GLU A 227 21.58 0.58 11.17
CA GLU A 227 21.49 0.11 12.56
C GLU A 227 21.20 -1.40 12.62
N LYS A 228 20.52 -1.95 11.61
CA LYS A 228 20.17 -3.40 11.55
C LYS A 228 21.32 -4.29 11.11
N GLN A 229 22.15 -3.78 10.22
CA GLN A 229 23.29 -4.52 9.68
C GLN A 229 24.50 -3.59 9.50
N PRO A 230 25.73 -4.12 9.56
CA PRO A 230 26.93 -3.31 9.34
C PRO A 230 26.91 -2.68 7.94
N PHE A 231 27.05 -1.35 7.88
CA PHE A 231 27.22 -0.58 6.66
C PHE A 231 28.62 -0.02 6.62
N SER A 232 29.30 -0.15 5.48
CA SER A 232 30.65 0.39 5.31
C SER A 232 30.68 1.90 5.58
N GLY A 233 31.54 2.30 6.52
CA GLY A 233 31.68 3.68 6.97
C GLY A 233 30.62 4.18 7.95
N LYS A 234 29.79 3.27 8.50
CA LYS A 234 28.76 3.55 9.52
C LYS A 234 28.64 2.41 10.54
N GLU A 235 29.73 1.66 10.74
CA GLU A 235 29.77 0.47 11.60
C GLU A 235 29.40 0.80 13.06
N GLU A 236 29.67 2.02 13.52
CA GLU A 236 29.35 2.51 14.87
C GLU A 236 27.84 2.61 15.13
N ARG A 237 27.01 2.65 14.09
CA ARG A 237 25.56 2.70 14.23
C ARG A 237 24.93 1.32 14.39
N TYR A 238 25.67 0.28 14.09
CA TYR A 238 25.15 -1.08 14.13
C TYR A 238 24.74 -1.48 15.56
N VAL A 239 23.48 -1.87 15.72
CA VAL A 239 22.94 -2.35 16.99
C VAL A 239 23.15 -3.86 17.10
N HIS A 240 23.87 -4.30 18.13
CA HIS A 240 24.17 -5.72 18.31
C HIS A 240 22.90 -6.59 18.38
N PRO A 241 22.88 -7.82 17.80
CA PRO A 241 21.68 -8.68 17.72
C PRO A 241 20.99 -8.95 19.06
N PHE A 242 21.74 -9.14 20.13
CA PHE A 242 21.17 -9.32 21.47
C PHE A 242 20.43 -8.09 21.98
N ILE A 243 20.92 -6.89 21.65
CA ILE A 243 20.24 -5.62 22.00
C ILE A 243 18.94 -5.50 21.20
N GLN A 244 18.95 -5.87 19.91
CA GLN A 244 17.72 -5.87 19.10
C GLN A 244 16.66 -6.81 19.71
N TRP A 245 17.05 -8.04 20.08
CA TRP A 245 16.16 -8.98 20.75
C TRP A 245 15.64 -8.44 22.10
N TYR A 246 16.52 -7.90 22.93
CA TYR A 246 16.17 -7.34 24.23
C TYR A 246 15.14 -6.20 24.10
N GLN A 247 15.31 -5.31 23.11
CA GLN A 247 14.35 -4.23 22.85
C GLN A 247 12.98 -4.78 22.46
N VAL A 248 12.93 -5.76 21.56
CA VAL A 248 11.67 -6.41 21.13
C VAL A 248 10.95 -7.03 22.33
N LEU A 249 11.67 -7.79 23.16
CA LEU A 249 11.08 -8.45 24.33
C LEU A 249 10.56 -7.45 25.37
N ASN A 250 11.30 -6.37 25.64
CA ASN A 250 10.86 -5.32 26.55
C ASN A 250 9.57 -4.65 26.08
N HIS A 251 9.45 -4.31 24.81
CA HIS A 251 8.24 -3.68 24.29
C HIS A 251 7.02 -4.62 24.36
N ILE A 252 7.21 -5.93 24.14
CA ILE A 252 6.14 -6.91 24.31
C ILE A 252 5.75 -7.03 25.77
N LYS A 253 6.73 -7.02 26.69
CA LYS A 253 6.52 -7.14 28.14
C LYS A 253 5.66 -6.02 28.71
N GLU A 254 5.72 -4.82 28.16
CA GLU A 254 4.85 -3.68 28.55
C GLU A 254 3.35 -4.02 28.44
N HIS A 255 3.01 -5.01 27.60
CA HIS A 255 1.64 -5.47 27.36
C HIS A 255 1.36 -6.91 27.85
N ALA A 256 2.29 -7.52 28.60
CA ALA A 256 2.20 -8.91 29.06
C ALA A 256 0.96 -9.22 29.92
N SER A 257 0.40 -8.20 30.58
CA SER A 257 -0.81 -8.34 31.40
C SER A 257 -2.13 -8.36 30.62
N LYS A 258 -2.08 -8.30 29.29
CA LYS A 258 -3.28 -8.14 28.43
C LYS A 258 -3.80 -9.44 27.82
N ASP A 259 -3.28 -10.60 28.21
CA ASP A 259 -3.66 -11.90 27.63
C ASP A 259 -3.66 -11.86 26.10
N LEU A 260 -2.50 -11.64 25.52
CA LEU A 260 -2.34 -11.45 24.08
C LEU A 260 -2.76 -12.71 23.29
N ASP A 261 -3.50 -12.51 22.22
CA ASP A 261 -3.84 -13.55 21.24
C ASP A 261 -2.80 -13.61 20.10
N LEU A 262 -2.28 -12.44 19.71
CA LEU A 262 -1.35 -12.30 18.58
C LEU A 262 -0.27 -11.24 18.87
N ILE A 263 0.96 -11.58 18.53
CA ILE A 263 2.10 -10.66 18.50
C ILE A 263 2.56 -10.54 17.04
N VAL A 264 2.71 -9.33 16.54
CA VAL A 264 3.21 -9.10 15.17
C VAL A 264 4.50 -8.30 15.22
N LEU A 265 5.57 -8.88 14.71
CA LEU A 265 6.87 -8.24 14.52
C LEU A 265 7.04 -7.82 13.05
N PRO A 266 7.71 -6.68 12.77
CA PRO A 266 7.78 -6.12 11.42
C PRO A 266 8.64 -6.95 10.44
N GLU A 267 8.73 -6.46 9.19
CA GLU A 267 9.66 -6.96 8.17
C GLU A 267 11.11 -6.74 8.64
N TYR A 268 11.94 -7.77 8.49
CA TYR A 268 13.32 -7.79 9.01
C TYR A 268 13.39 -7.39 10.48
N ALA A 269 12.46 -7.92 11.29
CA ALA A 269 12.39 -7.57 12.71
C ALA A 269 13.68 -7.83 13.47
N LEU A 270 14.39 -8.88 13.09
CA LEU A 270 15.59 -9.38 13.76
C LEU A 270 16.70 -9.65 12.74
N PRO A 271 17.96 -9.56 13.14
CA PRO A 271 19.09 -9.91 12.28
C PRO A 271 19.15 -11.42 11.99
N PHE A 272 19.74 -11.77 10.86
CA PHE A 272 19.90 -13.11 10.34
C PHE A 272 18.59 -13.78 9.85
N SER A 273 18.76 -14.83 9.04
CA SER A 273 17.63 -15.59 8.54
C SER A 273 16.97 -16.44 9.62
N SER A 274 15.70 -16.79 9.44
CA SER A 274 14.84 -17.45 10.42
C SER A 274 15.44 -18.71 11.05
N HIS A 275 16.09 -19.55 10.24
CA HIS A 275 16.65 -20.85 10.67
C HIS A 275 18.18 -20.86 10.79
N ALA A 276 18.85 -19.70 10.68
CA ALA A 276 20.30 -19.62 10.90
C ALA A 276 20.63 -19.84 12.39
N THR A 277 21.38 -20.88 12.68
CA THR A 277 21.81 -21.25 14.04
C THR A 277 23.05 -20.44 14.43
N VAL A 278 22.85 -19.16 14.80
CA VAL A 278 23.92 -18.20 15.02
C VAL A 278 24.11 -17.81 16.49
N TYR A 279 23.10 -18.03 17.33
CA TYR A 279 23.12 -17.58 18.73
C TYR A 279 23.61 -18.68 19.65
N PRO A 280 24.73 -18.50 20.42
CA PRO A 280 25.13 -19.45 21.45
C PRO A 280 24.04 -19.55 22.54
N LEU A 281 23.51 -20.76 22.78
CA LEU A 281 22.39 -20.98 23.71
C LEU A 281 22.68 -20.47 25.14
N ASN A 282 23.91 -20.70 25.63
CA ASN A 282 24.31 -20.23 26.96
C ASN A 282 24.22 -18.70 27.10
N GLN A 283 24.64 -17.95 26.07
CA GLN A 283 24.54 -16.49 26.08
C GLN A 283 23.09 -16.03 25.99
N ILE A 284 22.26 -16.68 25.15
CA ILE A 284 20.83 -16.38 25.11
C ILE A 284 20.16 -16.60 26.46
N LYS A 285 20.46 -17.71 27.14
CA LYS A 285 19.92 -17.99 28.48
C LYS A 285 20.36 -16.95 29.51
N GLU A 286 21.60 -16.50 29.45
CA GLU A 286 22.13 -15.47 30.35
C GLU A 286 21.45 -14.11 30.11
N VAL A 287 21.25 -13.69 28.86
CA VAL A 287 20.81 -12.34 28.52
C VAL A 287 19.28 -12.25 28.38
N LEU A 288 18.63 -13.28 27.85
CA LEU A 288 17.20 -13.26 27.46
C LEU A 288 16.37 -14.39 28.10
N GLY A 289 16.98 -15.30 28.88
CA GLY A 289 16.33 -16.52 29.38
C GLY A 289 15.08 -16.26 30.21
N ASP A 290 15.10 -15.24 31.07
CA ASP A 290 13.97 -14.86 31.92
C ASP A 290 12.71 -14.49 31.13
N GLU A 291 12.89 -13.93 29.92
CA GLU A 291 11.79 -13.48 29.07
C GLU A 291 11.29 -14.58 28.11
N LEU A 292 12.12 -15.59 27.79
CA LEU A 292 11.83 -16.63 26.79
C LEU A 292 11.44 -17.98 27.43
N GLY A 293 11.71 -18.18 28.71
CA GLY A 293 11.45 -19.43 29.43
C GLY A 293 12.45 -20.54 29.11
N ASP A 294 12.05 -21.79 29.29
CA ASP A 294 12.94 -22.95 29.11
C ASP A 294 13.17 -23.28 27.62
N LEU A 295 14.31 -22.86 27.12
CA LEU A 295 14.72 -23.07 25.72
C LEU A 295 15.18 -24.52 25.45
N ASP A 296 15.58 -25.29 26.46
CA ASP A 296 16.04 -26.66 26.26
C ASP A 296 14.93 -27.58 25.74
N LEU A 297 13.68 -27.29 26.11
CA LEU A 297 12.51 -28.03 25.62
C LEU A 297 12.24 -27.87 24.12
N LEU A 298 12.84 -26.87 23.48
CA LEU A 298 12.65 -26.56 22.06
C LEU A 298 13.83 -27.03 21.19
N LEU A 299 14.90 -27.55 21.79
CA LEU A 299 16.07 -28.00 21.05
C LEU A 299 15.72 -29.16 20.11
N ASN A 300 15.89 -28.96 18.83
CA ASN A 300 15.77 -29.97 17.79
C ASN A 300 16.63 -29.58 16.59
N GLU A 301 16.94 -30.56 15.73
CA GLU A 301 17.85 -30.37 14.58
C GLU A 301 17.37 -29.34 13.54
N LYS A 302 16.11 -28.97 13.53
CA LYS A 302 15.58 -27.94 12.61
C LYS A 302 15.81 -26.53 13.11
N LEU A 303 15.88 -26.33 14.43
CA LEU A 303 15.91 -25.01 15.08
C LEU A 303 17.22 -24.73 15.81
N ALA A 304 18.02 -25.76 16.07
CA ALA A 304 19.28 -25.68 16.80
C ALA A 304 20.32 -26.65 16.22
N GLU A 305 21.58 -26.33 16.42
CA GLU A 305 22.73 -27.14 15.97
C GLU A 305 23.76 -27.22 17.08
N LYS A 306 24.35 -28.41 17.25
CA LYS A 306 25.44 -28.62 18.21
C LYS A 306 26.79 -28.55 17.48
N ARG A 307 27.64 -27.58 17.84
CA ARG A 307 29.01 -27.42 17.30
C ARG A 307 29.99 -27.46 18.45
N GLU A 308 31.02 -28.28 18.36
CA GLU A 308 32.08 -28.40 19.38
C GLU A 308 31.53 -28.53 20.83
N GLY A 309 30.45 -29.32 20.99
CA GLY A 309 29.81 -29.52 22.28
C GLY A 309 28.88 -28.43 22.76
N LYS A 310 28.78 -27.27 22.07
CA LYS A 310 27.92 -26.12 22.39
C LYS A 310 26.72 -26.06 21.46
N TRP A 311 25.56 -25.71 22.02
CA TRP A 311 24.36 -25.49 21.23
C TRP A 311 24.30 -24.04 20.68
N PHE A 312 23.94 -23.96 19.40
CA PHE A 312 23.60 -22.70 18.71
C PHE A 312 22.15 -22.76 18.26
N VAL A 313 21.38 -21.71 18.53
CA VAL A 313 19.96 -21.65 18.23
C VAL A 313 19.66 -20.59 17.17
N SER A 314 18.50 -20.74 16.52
CA SER A 314 18.04 -19.87 15.44
C SER A 314 16.98 -18.85 15.96
N ASN A 315 16.71 -17.81 15.15
CA ASN A 315 15.58 -16.92 15.39
C ASN A 315 14.26 -17.70 15.51
N ALA A 316 14.05 -18.74 14.70
CA ALA A 316 12.82 -19.53 14.73
C ALA A 316 12.62 -20.24 16.08
N LEU A 317 13.69 -20.71 16.74
CA LEU A 317 13.59 -21.26 18.09
C LEU A 317 13.18 -20.19 19.10
N LEU A 318 13.80 -19.02 19.07
CA LEU A 318 13.53 -17.93 20.00
C LEU A 318 12.11 -17.39 19.84
N ILE A 319 11.60 -17.28 18.61
CA ILE A 319 10.22 -16.86 18.34
C ILE A 319 9.22 -17.93 18.77
N GLN A 320 9.52 -19.22 18.61
CA GLN A 320 8.68 -20.29 19.13
C GLN A 320 8.64 -20.25 20.69
N ALA A 321 9.77 -19.95 21.32
CA ALA A 321 9.82 -19.73 22.77
C ALA A 321 8.95 -18.53 23.19
N LEU A 322 9.03 -17.42 22.47
CA LEU A 322 8.18 -16.25 22.66
C LEU A 322 6.69 -16.61 22.57
N ALA A 323 6.29 -17.32 21.50
CA ALA A 323 4.90 -17.76 21.32
C ALA A 323 4.43 -18.64 22.49
N ASN A 324 5.28 -19.58 22.94
CA ASN A 324 4.97 -20.46 24.06
C ASN A 324 4.85 -19.69 25.38
N ARG A 325 5.74 -18.72 25.61
CA ARG A 325 5.81 -17.91 26.84
C ARG A 325 4.55 -17.07 27.05
N TYR A 326 4.06 -16.44 25.98
CA TYR A 326 2.86 -15.59 26.05
C TYR A 326 1.56 -16.33 25.76
N GLY A 327 1.63 -17.60 25.32
CA GLY A 327 0.44 -18.33 24.85
C GLY A 327 -0.22 -17.70 23.62
N ALA A 328 0.51 -16.82 22.91
CA ALA A 328 0.05 -16.03 21.78
C ALA A 328 0.63 -16.51 20.45
N GLU A 329 -0.13 -16.40 19.37
CA GLU A 329 0.42 -16.58 18.02
C GLU A 329 1.45 -15.49 17.73
N VAL A 330 2.48 -15.77 16.94
CA VAL A 330 3.47 -14.77 16.53
C VAL A 330 3.59 -14.74 15.00
N VAL A 331 3.44 -13.55 14.42
CA VAL A 331 3.78 -13.28 13.02
C VAL A 331 5.03 -12.41 12.98
N VAL A 332 6.01 -12.77 12.14
CA VAL A 332 7.28 -12.04 12.04
C VAL A 332 7.82 -12.03 10.62
N GLY A 333 8.34 -10.89 10.17
CA GLY A 333 9.06 -10.75 8.91
C GLY A 333 10.55 -11.07 9.09
N LEU A 334 11.05 -12.09 8.38
CA LEU A 334 12.44 -12.54 8.39
C LEU A 334 12.86 -13.08 7.01
N ASP A 335 14.17 -13.17 6.79
CA ASP A 335 14.69 -13.91 5.65
C ASP A 335 14.50 -15.41 5.83
N GLY A 336 14.07 -16.07 4.75
CA GLY A 336 14.00 -17.52 4.62
C GLY A 336 15.01 -18.05 3.62
N LYS A 337 15.63 -19.18 3.90
CA LYS A 337 16.51 -19.88 2.96
C LYS A 337 15.98 -21.26 2.58
N GLU A 338 16.17 -21.65 1.32
CA GLU A 338 15.87 -22.99 0.81
C GLU A 338 16.90 -23.36 -0.25
N GLY A 339 17.87 -24.15 0.13
CA GLY A 339 19.05 -24.43 -0.70
C GLY A 339 19.80 -23.14 -1.05
N LYS A 340 19.86 -22.82 -2.35
CA LYS A 340 20.51 -21.59 -2.86
C LYS A 340 19.53 -20.39 -3.00
N LYS A 341 18.27 -20.55 -2.61
CA LYS A 341 17.25 -19.51 -2.76
C LYS A 341 17.10 -18.75 -1.45
N ASN A 342 17.10 -17.42 -1.54
CA ASN A 342 16.75 -16.54 -0.45
C ASN A 342 15.34 -15.97 -0.69
N PHE A 343 14.56 -15.82 0.37
CA PHE A 343 13.21 -15.27 0.33
C PHE A 343 13.07 -14.19 1.40
N ASN A 344 12.51 -13.06 1.02
CA ASN A 344 11.89 -12.15 1.99
C ASN A 344 10.55 -12.78 2.38
N ALA A 345 10.32 -13.04 3.67
CA ALA A 345 9.20 -13.88 4.09
C ALA A 345 8.56 -13.41 5.41
N ALA A 346 7.29 -13.75 5.58
CA ALA A 346 6.59 -13.66 6.85
C ALA A 346 6.36 -15.07 7.41
N PHE A 347 6.69 -15.27 8.68
CA PHE A 347 6.54 -16.54 9.37
C PHE A 347 5.44 -16.44 10.41
N HIS A 348 4.67 -17.52 10.58
CA HIS A 348 3.64 -17.63 11.59
C HIS A 348 3.93 -18.82 12.51
N PHE A 349 3.94 -18.54 13.81
CA PHE A 349 4.20 -19.47 14.90
C PHE A 349 2.95 -19.59 15.78
N ILE A 350 2.59 -20.82 16.12
CA ILE A 350 1.49 -21.12 17.04
C ILE A 350 2.10 -21.62 18.36
N PRO A 351 1.56 -21.22 19.53
CA PRO A 351 2.02 -21.73 20.83
C PRO A 351 2.03 -23.26 20.85
N LYS A 352 3.17 -23.84 21.24
CA LYS A 352 3.40 -25.31 21.25
C LYS A 352 3.20 -25.97 19.86
N GLY A 353 3.16 -25.19 18.80
CA GLY A 353 3.04 -25.68 17.42
C GLY A 353 4.29 -26.43 16.96
N LYS A 354 4.08 -27.45 16.10
CA LYS A 354 5.17 -28.21 15.50
C LYS A 354 5.53 -27.73 14.09
N GLU A 355 4.63 -27.02 13.45
CA GLU A 355 4.77 -26.50 12.09
C GLU A 355 4.85 -24.96 12.11
N ILE A 356 5.81 -24.44 11.36
CA ILE A 356 5.99 -23.01 11.13
C ILE A 356 5.51 -22.74 9.70
N LEU A 357 4.46 -21.91 9.57
CA LEU A 357 4.02 -21.48 8.25
C LEU A 357 4.98 -20.38 7.76
N ARG A 358 5.44 -20.49 6.52
CA ARG A 358 6.24 -19.48 5.82
C ARG A 358 5.48 -18.97 4.60
N TYR A 359 5.16 -17.69 4.58
CA TYR A 359 4.70 -16.96 3.39
C TYR A 359 5.89 -16.23 2.77
N GLU A 360 6.08 -16.37 1.48
CA GLU A 360 7.18 -15.77 0.73
C GLU A 360 6.67 -14.57 -0.07
N LYS A 361 7.37 -13.45 0.02
CA LYS A 361 7.04 -12.21 -0.71
C LYS A 361 6.99 -12.48 -2.22
N ARG A 362 5.88 -12.10 -2.85
CA ARG A 362 5.60 -12.38 -4.26
C ARG A 362 5.93 -11.19 -5.16
N ILE A 363 5.74 -9.98 -4.65
CA ILE A 363 6.04 -8.74 -5.37
C ILE A 363 7.33 -8.16 -4.79
N LEU A 364 8.43 -8.39 -5.50
CA LEU A 364 9.74 -7.89 -5.13
C LEU A 364 10.03 -6.54 -5.79
N LEU A 365 10.74 -5.65 -5.08
CA LEU A 365 11.16 -4.35 -5.58
C LEU A 365 12.32 -4.49 -6.57
N PRO A 366 12.23 -3.92 -7.79
CA PRO A 366 13.32 -3.96 -8.75
C PRO A 366 14.52 -3.19 -8.25
N LEU A 367 15.72 -3.70 -8.54
CA LEU A 367 17.04 -3.19 -8.16
C LEU A 367 17.37 -3.28 -6.66
N ALA A 368 16.38 -3.45 -5.79
CA ALA A 368 16.56 -3.62 -4.34
C ALA A 368 16.45 -5.09 -3.93
N GLU A 369 15.40 -5.78 -4.35
CA GLU A 369 15.11 -7.16 -3.93
C GLU A 369 15.31 -8.18 -5.08
N TYR A 370 15.17 -7.76 -6.32
CA TYR A 370 15.48 -8.58 -7.49
C TYR A 370 16.05 -7.75 -8.65
N LEU A 371 16.73 -8.42 -9.55
CA LEU A 371 17.32 -7.78 -10.73
C LEU A 371 16.45 -8.05 -11.97
N PRO A 372 15.74 -7.03 -12.50
CA PRO A 372 14.88 -7.21 -13.65
C PRO A 372 15.66 -7.53 -14.95
N PHE A 373 16.91 -7.06 -15.04
CA PHE A 373 17.78 -7.28 -16.21
C PHE A 373 19.22 -7.57 -15.74
N THR A 374 19.78 -8.67 -16.20
CA THR A 374 21.13 -9.16 -15.80
C THR A 374 22.25 -8.16 -16.10
N PHE A 375 22.12 -7.33 -17.16
CA PHE A 375 23.11 -6.31 -17.49
C PHE A 375 23.24 -5.18 -16.44
N LEU A 376 22.25 -5.04 -15.55
CA LEU A 376 22.31 -4.08 -14.45
C LEU A 376 23.15 -4.56 -13.25
N LYS A 377 23.58 -5.84 -13.25
CA LYS A 377 24.36 -6.41 -12.13
C LYS A 377 25.60 -5.59 -11.74
N PRO A 378 26.43 -5.07 -12.68
CA PRO A 378 27.58 -4.24 -12.30
C PRO A 378 27.19 -2.89 -11.66
N LEU A 379 26.01 -2.37 -12.01
CA LEU A 379 25.49 -1.12 -11.44
C LEU A 379 25.09 -1.32 -9.97
N VAL A 380 24.25 -2.33 -9.69
CA VAL A 380 23.75 -2.56 -8.34
C VAL A 380 24.84 -3.07 -7.38
N ALA A 381 25.82 -3.81 -7.90
CA ALA A 381 26.97 -4.25 -7.11
C ALA A 381 27.79 -3.08 -6.54
N ARG A 382 27.85 -1.92 -7.23
CA ARG A 382 28.51 -0.70 -6.72
C ARG A 382 27.82 -0.12 -5.48
N TYR A 383 26.57 -0.49 -5.24
CA TYR A 383 25.77 -0.07 -4.07
C TYR A 383 25.66 -1.19 -3.01
N GLY A 384 26.51 -2.24 -3.12
CA GLY A 384 26.58 -3.32 -2.14
C GLY A 384 25.46 -4.36 -2.25
N ILE A 385 24.60 -4.30 -3.28
CA ILE A 385 23.53 -5.29 -3.51
C ILE A 385 24.15 -6.47 -4.28
N LEU A 386 24.44 -7.55 -3.57
CA LEU A 386 25.09 -8.75 -4.11
C LEU A 386 24.14 -9.94 -4.24
N ASP A 387 23.18 -10.05 -3.32
CA ASP A 387 22.21 -11.14 -3.24
C ASP A 387 20.80 -10.65 -3.54
N PHE A 388 20.03 -11.51 -4.21
CA PHE A 388 18.66 -11.22 -4.60
C PHE A 388 17.70 -12.27 -4.04
N PHE A 389 16.46 -11.86 -3.80
CA PHE A 389 15.40 -12.73 -3.35
C PHE A 389 14.73 -13.46 -4.51
N THR A 390 14.15 -14.59 -4.18
CA THR A 390 13.30 -15.38 -5.06
C THR A 390 11.84 -15.01 -4.83
N HIS A 391 11.06 -14.84 -5.90
CA HIS A 391 9.62 -14.56 -5.81
C HIS A 391 8.88 -15.74 -5.16
N GLY A 392 8.00 -15.44 -4.20
CA GLY A 392 7.01 -16.35 -3.70
C GLY A 392 5.97 -16.71 -4.78
N LYS A 393 5.24 -17.80 -4.58
CA LYS A 393 4.35 -18.34 -5.62
C LYS A 393 2.87 -18.08 -5.35
N GLU A 394 2.43 -18.17 -4.09
CA GLU A 394 1.00 -18.18 -3.76
C GLU A 394 0.69 -17.51 -2.42
N ALA A 395 -0.57 -17.08 -2.26
CA ALA A 395 -1.09 -16.68 -0.98
C ALA A 395 -1.26 -17.92 -0.07
N LYS A 396 -0.80 -17.79 1.17
CA LYS A 396 -0.96 -18.81 2.21
C LYS A 396 -1.84 -18.27 3.33
N ILE A 397 -2.74 -19.11 3.83
CA ILE A 397 -3.62 -18.78 4.95
C ILE A 397 -3.11 -19.50 6.20
N THR A 398 -3.02 -18.78 7.32
CA THR A 398 -2.63 -19.37 8.60
C THR A 398 -3.70 -20.32 9.13
N LYS A 399 -3.28 -21.29 9.94
CA LYS A 399 -4.17 -22.24 10.61
C LYS A 399 -4.34 -21.96 12.11
N GLY A 400 -4.09 -20.72 12.53
CA GLY A 400 -4.20 -20.29 13.92
C GLY A 400 -5.64 -20.10 14.40
N LYS A 401 -5.82 -19.35 15.49
CA LYS A 401 -7.13 -19.03 16.08
C LYS A 401 -8.08 -18.41 15.06
N TYR A 402 -7.53 -17.56 14.18
CA TYR A 402 -8.26 -17.00 13.03
C TYR A 402 -7.43 -17.15 11.75
N PRO A 403 -8.09 -17.41 10.59
CA PRO A 403 -7.39 -17.51 9.32
C PRO A 403 -6.89 -16.13 8.87
N MET A 404 -5.57 -15.96 8.84
CA MET A 404 -4.91 -14.72 8.42
C MET A 404 -4.27 -14.90 7.04
N SER A 405 -4.32 -13.86 6.21
CA SER A 405 -3.48 -13.74 5.02
C SER A 405 -2.32 -12.81 5.34
N LEU A 406 -1.10 -13.30 5.15
CA LEU A 406 0.12 -12.55 5.36
C LEU A 406 0.51 -11.83 4.07
N SER A 407 1.10 -10.64 4.20
CA SER A 407 1.74 -9.89 3.13
C SER A 407 2.98 -9.17 3.65
N VAL A 408 3.92 -8.86 2.75
CA VAL A 408 5.17 -8.22 3.12
C VAL A 408 5.29 -6.88 2.39
N CYS A 409 5.34 -5.79 3.17
CA CYS A 409 5.67 -4.45 2.72
C CYS A 409 4.80 -4.00 1.53
N TYR A 410 5.42 -3.66 0.39
CA TYR A 410 4.82 -3.15 -0.85
C TYR A 410 3.65 -3.99 -1.39
N GLU A 411 3.51 -5.26 -1.00
CA GLU A 411 2.44 -6.13 -1.48
C GLU A 411 1.03 -5.63 -1.15
N GLU A 412 0.87 -4.90 -0.03
CA GLU A 412 -0.44 -4.33 0.32
C GLU A 412 -0.91 -3.25 -0.67
N CYS A 413 -0.01 -2.69 -1.49
CA CYS A 413 -0.40 -1.78 -2.56
C CYS A 413 -1.15 -2.48 -3.70
N PHE A 414 -1.03 -3.81 -3.83
CA PHE A 414 -1.59 -4.59 -4.95
C PHE A 414 -2.94 -5.20 -4.61
N PRO A 415 -4.03 -4.71 -5.21
CA PRO A 415 -5.38 -5.19 -4.92
C PRO A 415 -5.56 -6.70 -5.08
N HIS A 416 -5.00 -7.28 -6.16
CA HIS A 416 -5.14 -8.70 -6.48
C HIS A 416 -4.42 -9.63 -5.49
N ILE A 417 -3.30 -9.18 -4.88
CA ILE A 417 -2.56 -9.95 -3.87
C ILE A 417 -3.41 -10.12 -2.61
N MET A 418 -3.96 -9.02 -2.09
CA MET A 418 -4.75 -9.03 -0.87
C MET A 418 -6.10 -9.73 -1.09
N ARG A 419 -6.72 -9.50 -2.25
CA ARG A 419 -7.97 -10.17 -2.65
C ARG A 419 -7.82 -11.69 -2.71
N GLU A 420 -6.72 -12.21 -3.25
CA GLU A 420 -6.47 -13.67 -3.29
C GLU A 420 -6.46 -14.28 -1.89
N GLY A 421 -5.84 -13.61 -0.91
CA GLY A 421 -5.90 -14.02 0.49
C GLY A 421 -7.32 -14.08 1.02
N ARG A 422 -8.14 -13.06 0.75
CA ARG A 422 -9.57 -13.06 1.13
C ARG A 422 -10.35 -14.18 0.47
N GLN A 423 -10.13 -14.44 -0.82
CA GLN A 423 -10.77 -15.54 -1.54
C GLN A 423 -10.41 -16.93 -1.01
N LYS A 424 -9.21 -17.07 -0.46
CA LYS A 424 -8.76 -18.30 0.24
C LYS A 424 -9.27 -18.40 1.68
N GLY A 425 -10.11 -17.47 2.12
CA GLY A 425 -10.80 -17.54 3.42
C GLY A 425 -10.20 -16.68 4.53
N ALA A 426 -9.27 -15.77 4.25
CA ALA A 426 -8.74 -14.88 5.27
C ALA A 426 -9.84 -14.02 5.91
N GLN A 427 -9.81 -13.92 7.24
CA GLN A 427 -10.67 -13.06 8.06
C GLN A 427 -9.90 -11.89 8.67
N LEU A 428 -8.57 -11.91 8.55
CA LEU A 428 -7.66 -10.89 9.00
C LEU A 428 -6.50 -10.78 8.00
N PHE A 429 -6.13 -9.56 7.65
CA PHE A 429 -4.90 -9.27 6.93
C PHE A 429 -3.81 -8.87 7.91
N VAL A 430 -2.59 -9.39 7.72
CA VAL A 430 -1.41 -8.99 8.49
C VAL A 430 -0.31 -8.60 7.49
N ASN A 431 0.10 -7.34 7.56
CA ASN A 431 1.22 -6.82 6.78
C ASN A 431 2.41 -6.55 7.70
N VAL A 432 3.57 -7.10 7.35
CA VAL A 432 4.85 -6.81 7.99
C VAL A 432 5.68 -5.94 7.07
N THR A 433 6.13 -4.76 7.54
CA THR A 433 6.67 -3.69 6.67
C THR A 433 7.96 -3.09 7.21
N ASN A 434 8.77 -2.54 6.30
CA ASN A 434 9.92 -1.71 6.60
C ASN A 434 10.04 -0.52 5.63
N ASP A 435 9.51 0.64 6.04
CA ASP A 435 9.60 1.88 5.27
C ASP A 435 10.92 2.65 5.49
N GLY A 436 11.85 2.12 6.32
CA GLY A 436 13.12 2.77 6.73
C GLY A 436 14.13 3.01 5.61
N TRP A 437 13.88 2.49 4.41
CA TRP A 437 14.69 2.76 3.22
C TRP A 437 14.54 4.20 2.69
N TYR A 438 13.45 4.88 3.06
CA TYR A 438 13.13 6.25 2.67
C TYR A 438 12.75 7.09 3.91
N PRO A 439 13.68 7.26 4.87
CA PRO A 439 13.39 7.93 6.13
C PRO A 439 13.01 9.41 5.92
N TYR A 440 12.26 9.97 6.85
CA TYR A 440 11.81 11.37 6.85
C TYR A 440 11.06 11.79 5.59
N SER A 441 10.30 10.86 5.01
CA SER A 441 9.57 11.08 3.76
C SER A 441 8.06 10.90 3.94
N ARG A 442 7.31 11.16 2.88
CA ARG A 442 5.85 10.94 2.86
C ARG A 442 5.46 9.49 2.55
N LEU A 443 6.44 8.60 2.34
CA LEU A 443 6.19 7.20 1.99
C LEU A 443 5.31 6.48 3.02
N PRO A 444 5.57 6.54 4.35
CA PRO A 444 4.83 5.76 5.32
C PRO A 444 3.32 6.05 5.31
N GLU A 445 2.95 7.32 5.23
CA GLU A 445 1.54 7.73 5.20
C GLU A 445 0.85 7.33 3.89
N GLN A 446 1.53 7.48 2.75
CA GLN A 446 0.99 7.04 1.46
C GLN A 446 0.81 5.52 1.44
N HIS A 447 1.79 4.79 1.95
CA HIS A 447 1.77 3.34 2.05
C HIS A 447 0.59 2.87 2.90
N PHE A 448 0.39 3.47 4.07
CA PHE A 448 -0.72 3.15 4.97
C PHE A 448 -2.11 3.32 4.33
N ILE A 449 -2.29 4.34 3.49
CA ILE A 449 -3.57 4.55 2.77
C ILE A 449 -3.89 3.37 1.85
N HIS A 450 -2.89 2.74 1.23
CA HIS A 450 -3.10 1.54 0.44
C HIS A 450 -3.62 0.39 1.30
N GLY A 451 -3.02 0.13 2.46
CA GLY A 451 -3.51 -0.89 3.40
C GLY A 451 -4.96 -0.66 3.82
N ARG A 452 -5.31 0.58 4.18
CA ARG A 452 -6.70 0.96 4.49
C ARG A 452 -7.67 0.68 3.33
N MET A 453 -7.25 0.97 2.09
CA MET A 453 -8.04 0.67 0.90
C MET A 453 -8.26 -0.84 0.73
N ARG A 454 -7.24 -1.67 1.00
CA ARG A 454 -7.38 -3.15 0.94
C ARG A 454 -8.39 -3.67 1.95
N ALA A 455 -8.45 -3.08 3.15
CA ALA A 455 -9.47 -3.43 4.13
C ALA A 455 -10.88 -3.15 3.61
N ILE A 456 -11.12 -1.96 3.04
CA ILE A 456 -12.43 -1.58 2.45
C ILE A 456 -12.81 -2.52 1.29
N GLU A 457 -11.90 -2.74 0.35
CA GLU A 457 -12.15 -3.57 -0.85
C GLU A 457 -12.57 -4.99 -0.50
N ASN A 458 -12.03 -5.55 0.58
CA ASN A 458 -12.22 -6.94 0.94
C ASN A 458 -13.13 -7.16 2.15
N GLY A 459 -13.54 -6.11 2.84
CA GLY A 459 -14.33 -6.20 4.05
C GLY A 459 -13.62 -6.98 5.18
N VAL A 460 -12.30 -6.77 5.33
CA VAL A 460 -11.43 -7.53 6.25
C VAL A 460 -10.56 -6.56 7.05
N PRO A 461 -10.47 -6.71 8.38
CA PRO A 461 -9.55 -5.93 9.19
C PRO A 461 -8.09 -6.13 8.75
N LEU A 462 -7.25 -5.11 8.98
CA LEU A 462 -5.82 -5.17 8.69
C LEU A 462 -5.01 -4.79 9.93
N LEU A 463 -4.00 -5.59 10.24
CA LEU A 463 -2.93 -5.27 11.17
C LEU A 463 -1.65 -4.97 10.39
N ARG A 464 -1.00 -3.89 10.73
CA ARG A 464 0.23 -3.45 10.09
C ARG A 464 1.30 -3.21 11.15
N ALA A 465 2.35 -4.04 11.17
CA ALA A 465 3.52 -3.86 12.02
C ALA A 465 4.70 -3.38 11.17
N CYS A 466 5.28 -2.26 11.55
CA CYS A 466 6.36 -1.63 10.79
C CYS A 466 7.67 -1.64 11.58
N ASN A 467 8.78 -1.82 10.89
CA ASN A 467 10.08 -1.47 11.47
C ASN A 467 10.15 0.06 11.66
N THR A 468 10.05 0.80 10.57
CA THR A 468 9.67 2.21 10.55
C THR A 468 8.44 2.34 9.67
N GLY A 469 7.64 3.36 9.90
CA GLY A 469 6.40 3.55 9.15
C GLY A 469 5.18 3.66 10.04
N VAL A 470 3.98 3.51 9.50
CA VAL A 470 2.74 3.58 10.27
C VAL A 470 2.36 2.20 10.79
N THR A 471 2.67 1.90 12.04
CA THR A 471 2.16 0.72 12.76
C THR A 471 0.74 1.00 13.25
N ALA A 472 -0.24 0.19 12.81
CA ALA A 472 -1.64 0.48 13.06
C ALA A 472 -2.54 -0.75 12.93
N GLY A 473 -3.73 -0.66 13.54
CA GLY A 473 -4.87 -1.53 13.28
C GLY A 473 -5.98 -0.79 12.53
N VAL A 474 -6.56 -1.46 11.56
CA VAL A 474 -7.61 -0.93 10.67
C VAL A 474 -8.78 -1.90 10.70
N ASP A 475 -10.01 -1.39 10.82
CA ASP A 475 -11.20 -2.21 10.75
C ASP A 475 -11.58 -2.59 9.30
N SER A 476 -12.55 -3.46 9.13
CA SER A 476 -13.03 -3.92 7.84
C SER A 476 -13.67 -2.84 6.96
N LEU A 477 -13.92 -1.65 7.50
CA LEU A 477 -14.41 -0.46 6.80
C LEU A 477 -13.29 0.54 6.46
N GLY A 478 -12.02 0.18 6.73
CA GLY A 478 -10.84 1.01 6.44
C GLY A 478 -10.62 2.15 7.43
N ARG A 479 -11.29 2.13 8.60
CA ARG A 479 -11.07 3.13 9.66
C ARG A 479 -9.89 2.72 10.52
N THR A 480 -9.01 3.65 10.82
CA THR A 480 -7.91 3.43 11.77
C THR A 480 -8.48 3.28 13.17
N ILE A 481 -8.28 2.10 13.79
CA ILE A 481 -8.72 1.80 15.16
C ILE A 481 -7.72 2.36 16.16
N ALA A 482 -6.44 2.11 15.90
CA ALA A 482 -5.33 2.59 16.69
C ALA A 482 -4.11 2.74 15.79
N ARG A 483 -3.23 3.68 16.15
CA ARG A 483 -1.97 3.96 15.46
C ARG A 483 -0.88 4.18 16.50
N PHE A 484 0.32 3.68 16.26
CA PHE A 484 1.46 3.88 17.13
C PHE A 484 2.02 5.28 16.93
N GLU A 485 2.01 6.07 18.01
CA GLU A 485 2.54 7.42 18.07
C GLU A 485 3.03 7.67 19.51
N ASN A 486 4.08 8.48 19.67
CA ASN A 486 4.46 8.98 20.98
C ASN A 486 3.53 10.12 21.44
N SER A 487 3.75 10.64 22.64
CA SER A 487 2.94 11.75 23.22
C SER A 487 2.96 13.04 22.39
N GLU A 488 3.93 13.21 21.51
CA GLU A 488 4.09 14.37 20.62
C GLU A 488 3.50 14.13 19.21
N GLY A 489 2.95 12.92 18.96
CA GLY A 489 2.41 12.52 17.65
C GLY A 489 3.48 12.06 16.66
N ASN A 490 4.71 11.83 17.10
CA ASN A 490 5.75 11.25 16.25
C ASN A 490 5.57 9.71 16.20
N PHE A 491 5.82 9.12 15.04
CA PHE A 491 5.61 7.68 14.82
C PHE A 491 6.77 6.99 14.09
N GLU A 492 7.45 7.67 13.17
CA GLU A 492 8.30 7.01 12.17
C GLU A 492 9.53 6.33 12.77
N LEU A 493 10.20 6.98 13.71
CA LEU A 493 11.43 6.49 14.35
C LEU A 493 11.24 6.20 15.85
N GLU A 494 10.02 6.03 16.28
CA GLU A 494 9.68 5.69 17.65
C GLU A 494 9.67 4.18 17.84
N LYS A 495 10.27 3.71 18.93
CA LYS A 495 10.33 2.28 19.30
C LYS A 495 9.26 1.94 20.32
N GLY A 496 8.60 0.80 20.16
CA GLY A 496 7.61 0.37 21.13
C GLY A 496 6.68 -0.72 20.61
N ALA A 497 5.60 -0.95 21.33
CA ALA A 497 4.53 -1.83 20.91
C ALA A 497 3.17 -1.14 21.05
N LEU A 498 2.30 -1.35 20.08
CA LEU A 498 0.92 -0.89 20.08
C LEU A 498 0.00 -2.04 20.47
N TYR A 499 -0.70 -1.91 21.58
CA TYR A 499 -1.75 -2.83 21.96
C TYR A 499 -3.09 -2.44 21.32
N ILE A 500 -3.78 -3.41 20.73
CA ILE A 500 -5.09 -3.21 20.06
C ILE A 500 -6.05 -4.32 20.49
N PRO A 501 -7.19 -4.00 21.12
CA PRO A 501 -8.33 -4.90 21.20
C PRO A 501 -9.10 -4.84 19.88
N LEU A 502 -8.72 -5.68 18.91
CA LEU A 502 -9.25 -5.67 17.56
C LEU A 502 -10.60 -6.38 17.49
N ASN A 503 -11.59 -5.76 16.87
CA ASN A 503 -12.80 -6.43 16.45
C ASN A 503 -12.56 -7.12 15.11
N LEU A 504 -12.70 -8.44 15.07
CA LEU A 504 -12.47 -9.26 13.87
C LEU A 504 -13.67 -9.34 12.93
N TYR A 505 -14.63 -8.43 13.05
CA TYR A 505 -15.74 -8.38 12.13
C TYR A 505 -15.26 -8.27 10.69
N SER A 506 -15.63 -9.24 9.87
CA SER A 506 -15.33 -9.26 8.44
C SER A 506 -16.59 -9.62 7.65
N PHE A 507 -16.69 -9.13 6.42
CA PHE A 507 -17.83 -9.37 5.54
C PHE A 507 -17.38 -9.55 4.09
N SER A 508 -18.18 -10.26 3.30
CA SER A 508 -17.89 -10.43 1.87
C SER A 508 -18.30 -9.20 1.09
N THR A 509 -17.42 -8.72 0.22
CA THR A 509 -17.68 -7.59 -0.67
C THR A 509 -17.91 -8.06 -2.09
N LEU A 510 -18.58 -7.26 -2.90
CA LEU A 510 -18.70 -7.53 -4.32
C LEU A 510 -17.33 -7.48 -5.02
N TYR A 511 -16.44 -6.59 -4.57
CA TYR A 511 -15.06 -6.54 -5.08
C TYR A 511 -14.30 -7.85 -4.82
N THR A 512 -14.43 -8.47 -3.66
CA THR A 512 -13.81 -9.79 -3.40
C THR A 512 -14.28 -10.83 -4.42
N PHE A 513 -15.54 -10.77 -4.84
CA PHE A 513 -16.09 -11.71 -5.83
C PHE A 513 -15.51 -11.49 -7.23
N TRP A 514 -15.68 -10.30 -7.82
CA TRP A 514 -15.26 -10.06 -9.22
C TRP A 514 -13.90 -9.35 -9.39
N GLY A 515 -13.33 -8.75 -8.35
CA GLY A 515 -12.07 -7.98 -8.43
C GLY A 515 -12.17 -6.84 -9.41
N ASP A 516 -11.11 -6.66 -10.20
CA ASP A 516 -11.04 -5.62 -11.22
C ASP A 516 -11.82 -5.98 -12.51
N VAL A 517 -12.32 -7.23 -12.65
CA VAL A 517 -12.96 -7.71 -13.90
C VAL A 517 -14.14 -6.83 -14.30
N LEU A 518 -14.99 -6.43 -13.34
CA LEU A 518 -16.13 -5.56 -13.60
C LEU A 518 -15.69 -4.24 -14.24
N ILE A 519 -14.76 -3.53 -13.60
CA ILE A 519 -14.33 -2.21 -14.10
C ILE A 519 -13.53 -2.32 -15.40
N LEU A 520 -12.82 -3.42 -15.61
CA LEU A 520 -12.12 -3.68 -16.88
C LEU A 520 -13.08 -3.90 -18.02
N ILE A 521 -14.13 -4.71 -17.85
CA ILE A 521 -15.16 -4.93 -18.89
C ILE A 521 -15.88 -3.61 -19.21
N LEU A 522 -16.31 -2.87 -18.19
CA LEU A 522 -16.95 -1.57 -18.38
C LEU A 522 -16.02 -0.57 -19.09
N SER A 523 -14.74 -0.56 -18.74
CA SER A 523 -13.75 0.33 -19.35
C SER A 523 -13.47 -0.07 -20.81
N LEU A 524 -13.22 -1.35 -21.10
CA LEU A 524 -12.99 -1.82 -22.47
C LEU A 524 -14.19 -1.53 -23.37
N GLY A 525 -15.41 -1.78 -22.90
CA GLY A 525 -16.63 -1.45 -23.62
C GLY A 525 -16.79 0.04 -23.89
N SER A 526 -16.38 0.89 -22.91
CA SER A 526 -16.50 2.34 -23.04
C SER A 526 -15.49 2.97 -24.02
N LEU A 527 -14.41 2.27 -24.40
CA LEU A 527 -13.45 2.80 -25.38
C LEU A 527 -14.08 3.04 -26.76
N VAL A 528 -15.16 2.33 -27.11
CA VAL A 528 -15.89 2.56 -28.36
C VAL A 528 -16.37 4.01 -28.50
N PHE A 529 -16.65 4.67 -27.40
CA PHE A 529 -17.13 6.05 -27.34
C PHE A 529 -16.03 7.10 -27.60
N LEU A 530 -14.77 6.70 -27.68
CA LEU A 530 -13.66 7.57 -28.07
C LEU A 530 -13.55 7.75 -29.58
N ARG A 531 -14.20 6.89 -30.38
CA ARG A 531 -14.21 7.04 -31.85
C ARG A 531 -14.86 8.37 -32.23
N GLU A 532 -14.21 9.14 -33.08
CA GLU A 532 -14.83 10.34 -33.66
C GLU A 532 -16.00 9.85 -34.55
N ARG A 533 -17.23 10.28 -34.26
CA ARG A 533 -18.30 10.19 -35.27
C ARG A 533 -17.84 11.06 -36.43
N LYS A 534 -17.70 10.49 -37.65
CA LYS A 534 -17.57 11.26 -38.85
C LYS A 534 -18.76 12.21 -38.89
N GLU A 535 -18.52 13.51 -38.84
CA GLU A 535 -19.56 14.52 -39.04
C GLU A 535 -20.22 14.22 -40.37
N ASN A 536 -21.53 14.00 -40.36
CA ASN A 536 -22.27 13.78 -41.60
C ASN A 536 -22.28 15.12 -42.34
N PRO A 537 -21.78 15.20 -43.60
CA PRO A 537 -21.73 16.49 -44.34
C PRO A 537 -23.08 17.21 -44.45
N LEU A 538 -24.19 16.49 -44.16
CA LEU A 538 -25.54 17.05 -44.17
C LEU A 538 -25.89 17.89 -42.91
N ASP A 539 -25.17 17.69 -41.80
CA ASP A 539 -25.43 18.45 -40.56
C ASP A 539 -24.77 19.84 -40.57
N GLU A 540 -23.70 20.01 -41.37
CA GLU A 540 -23.05 21.31 -41.54
C GLU A 540 -23.94 22.30 -42.32
N LYS A 541 -24.79 21.79 -43.24
CA LYS A 541 -25.74 22.61 -43.98
C LYS A 541 -26.96 23.04 -43.17
N ARG A 542 -27.35 22.33 -42.09
CA ARG A 542 -28.45 22.69 -41.20
C ARG A 542 -28.07 23.70 -40.13
N SER A 543 -26.80 23.98 -39.92
CA SER A 543 -26.35 25.00 -38.97
C SER A 543 -26.10 26.36 -39.61
N LEU A 544 -26.23 26.49 -40.95
CA LEU A 544 -26.07 27.71 -41.71
C LEU A 544 -27.39 28.29 -42.27
N THR A 545 -28.49 27.59 -41.97
CA THR A 545 -29.87 28.13 -42.13
C THR A 545 -30.51 28.30 -40.76
#